data_1530209e897ccccd6cd0002880db4d99
#
_entry.id   1530209e897ccccd6cd0002880db4d99
#
_cell.length_a   1.000
_cell.length_b   1.000
_cell.length_c   1.000
_cell.angle_alpha   90.00
_cell.angle_beta   90.00
_cell.angle_gamma   90.00
#
_symmetry.space_group_name_H-M   'P 1'
#
loop_
_entity.id
_entity.type
_entity.pdbx_description
1 polymer ?
#
loop_
_entity_poly.entity_id
_entity_poly.type
_entity_poly.pdbx_seq_one_letter_code
_entity_poly.pdbx_strand_id
1 'polypeptide(L)'
;MFWIDIDNTPHVPLFAPIIKELKKRNYNCIITARDFAQTKELLDDYKIDYTLVGRHAGKNKVNKLFNLFYRSFLLTLLLKNNNINIDLAISHGSRTQLVATKFLKSKSILMLDYEYTEAKIFNYFATKLLIPIYIPNQRLENLGFNLDKVIRYNGFKEELYLNEFKPDLNFRNQLGIGDKEILVVIRPPSMTANYHDAKSENLLLSVLNYFSKFKDVVCLIINRTVIERKFIERNFNLINNKNVRFLEKSINGLQLLYAADIAISGGGTMNREAALLGTETYSIFTGKRPYLDEYLQELGRLRFIESQDDIKKIKVEKKELKCIYPFNKDLVNEITELFINHLN
;
A
#
# COMPACT_ATOMS: atom_id res chain seq x y z
N MET A 1 -2.66 8.48 -25.74
CA MET A 1 -3.59 8.10 -24.66
C MET A 1 -2.87 7.30 -23.60
N PHE A 2 -3.03 7.66 -22.32
CA PHE A 2 -2.53 6.88 -21.18
C PHE A 2 -3.52 5.78 -20.79
N TRP A 3 -2.99 4.64 -20.38
CA TRP A 3 -3.77 3.54 -19.80
C TRP A 3 -3.26 3.22 -18.41
N ILE A 4 -4.06 3.47 -17.38
CA ILE A 4 -3.73 3.19 -15.98
C ILE A 4 -4.54 1.98 -15.50
N ASP A 5 -3.85 0.95 -14.97
CA ASP A 5 -4.50 -0.26 -14.45
C ASP A 5 -4.39 -0.32 -12.92
N ILE A 6 -5.54 -0.30 -12.25
CA ILE A 6 -5.67 -0.33 -10.79
C ILE A 6 -5.97 -1.75 -10.34
N ASP A 7 -4.94 -2.44 -9.88
CA ASP A 7 -4.98 -3.86 -9.55
C ASP A 7 -5.31 -4.15 -8.07
N ASN A 8 -5.26 -3.12 -7.20
CA ASN A 8 -5.48 -3.25 -5.77
C ASN A 8 -5.92 -1.91 -5.15
N THR A 9 -6.64 -1.96 -4.02
CA THR A 9 -7.19 -0.81 -3.32
C THR A 9 -6.19 0.33 -3.05
N PRO A 10 -4.95 0.10 -2.55
CA PRO A 10 -3.97 1.18 -2.33
C PRO A 10 -3.50 1.89 -3.61
N HIS A 11 -3.80 1.34 -4.79
CA HIS A 11 -3.44 1.97 -6.05
C HIS A 11 -4.39 3.12 -6.43
N VAL A 12 -5.58 3.18 -5.84
CA VAL A 12 -6.52 4.28 -6.08
C VAL A 12 -5.96 5.61 -5.59
N PRO A 13 -5.63 5.80 -4.28
CA PRO A 13 -5.03 7.03 -3.81
C PRO A 13 -3.67 7.32 -4.47
N LEU A 14 -2.90 6.28 -4.83
CA LEU A 14 -1.62 6.41 -5.54
C LEU A 14 -1.78 7.11 -6.90
N PHE A 15 -2.73 6.66 -7.72
CA PHE A 15 -2.89 7.17 -9.08
C PHE A 15 -3.84 8.35 -9.20
N ALA A 16 -4.70 8.61 -8.21
CA ALA A 16 -5.66 9.71 -8.26
C ALA A 16 -5.00 11.08 -8.53
N PRO A 17 -3.92 11.51 -7.83
CA PRO A 17 -3.26 12.79 -8.13
C PRO A 17 -2.61 12.80 -9.51
N ILE A 18 -2.05 11.69 -9.97
CA ILE A 18 -1.43 11.58 -11.31
C ILE A 18 -2.51 11.69 -12.40
N ILE A 19 -3.64 10.99 -12.24
CA ILE A 19 -4.78 11.09 -13.18
C ILE A 19 -5.31 12.51 -13.25
N LYS A 20 -5.44 13.18 -12.11
CA LYS A 20 -5.88 14.57 -12.00
C LYS A 20 -4.92 15.50 -12.75
N GLU A 21 -3.60 15.33 -12.55
CA GLU A 21 -2.59 16.17 -13.20
C GLU A 21 -2.49 15.91 -14.70
N LEU A 22 -2.58 14.64 -15.16
CA LEU A 22 -2.65 14.30 -16.59
C LEU A 22 -3.88 14.94 -17.27
N LYS A 23 -5.07 14.84 -16.63
CA LYS A 23 -6.30 15.47 -17.14
C LYS A 23 -6.17 16.99 -17.21
N LYS A 24 -5.59 17.63 -16.19
CA LYS A 24 -5.34 19.07 -16.17
C LYS A 24 -4.44 19.52 -17.31
N ARG A 25 -3.52 18.67 -17.75
CA ARG A 25 -2.64 18.91 -18.91
C ARG A 25 -3.25 18.45 -20.25
N ASN A 26 -4.56 18.19 -20.29
CA ASN A 26 -5.32 17.75 -21.46
C ASN A 26 -4.90 16.40 -22.03
N TYR A 27 -4.31 15.51 -21.23
CA TYR A 27 -4.07 14.13 -21.64
C TYR A 27 -5.26 13.23 -21.37
N ASN A 28 -5.63 12.43 -22.36
CA ASN A 28 -6.67 11.42 -22.22
C ASN A 28 -6.14 10.20 -21.47
N CYS A 29 -6.92 9.75 -20.48
CA CYS A 29 -6.62 8.58 -19.66
C CYS A 29 -7.78 7.58 -19.72
N ILE A 30 -7.47 6.31 -19.98
CA ILE A 30 -8.38 5.20 -19.71
C ILE A 30 -7.94 4.49 -18.44
N ILE A 31 -8.89 4.24 -17.54
CA ILE A 31 -8.64 3.58 -16.27
C ILE A 31 -9.33 2.24 -16.27
N THR A 32 -8.57 1.18 -16.05
CA THR A 32 -9.11 -0.16 -15.80
C THR A 32 -8.85 -0.54 -14.34
N ALA A 33 -9.79 -1.26 -13.74
CA ALA A 33 -9.63 -1.70 -12.36
C ALA A 33 -10.04 -3.16 -12.20
N ARG A 34 -9.43 -3.83 -11.22
CA ARG A 34 -9.84 -5.15 -10.78
C ARG A 34 -10.91 -5.04 -9.70
N ASP A 35 -11.97 -5.85 -9.80
CA ASP A 35 -12.94 -6.00 -8.73
C ASP A 35 -12.30 -6.77 -7.56
N PHE A 36 -11.79 -6.02 -6.59
CA PHE A 36 -11.10 -6.56 -5.43
C PHE A 36 -11.17 -5.63 -4.22
N ALA A 37 -11.57 -6.19 -3.07
CA ALA A 37 -11.69 -5.48 -1.79
C ALA A 37 -12.54 -4.19 -1.96
N GLN A 38 -12.07 -3.05 -1.50
CA GLN A 38 -12.74 -1.75 -1.54
C GLN A 38 -12.31 -0.89 -2.75
N THR A 39 -11.78 -1.51 -3.80
CA THR A 39 -11.24 -0.75 -4.95
C THR A 39 -12.33 0.04 -5.66
N LYS A 40 -13.52 -0.56 -5.83
CA LYS A 40 -14.67 0.07 -6.50
C LYS A 40 -15.15 1.29 -5.71
N GLU A 41 -15.45 1.09 -4.43
CA GLU A 41 -15.95 2.15 -3.54
C GLU A 41 -14.98 3.33 -3.50
N LEU A 42 -13.67 3.04 -3.43
CA LEU A 42 -12.67 4.09 -3.42
C LEU A 42 -12.59 4.86 -4.74
N LEU A 43 -12.69 4.17 -5.89
CA LEU A 43 -12.73 4.82 -7.21
C LEU A 43 -13.94 5.75 -7.34
N ASP A 44 -15.11 5.30 -6.84
CA ASP A 44 -16.34 6.08 -6.82
C ASP A 44 -16.18 7.33 -5.89
N ASP A 45 -15.58 7.17 -4.71
CA ASP A 45 -15.29 8.27 -3.77
C ASP A 45 -14.33 9.31 -4.38
N TYR A 46 -13.31 8.86 -5.12
CA TYR A 46 -12.37 9.74 -5.84
C TYR A 46 -12.94 10.31 -7.14
N LYS A 47 -14.17 9.94 -7.53
CA LYS A 47 -14.84 10.35 -8.78
C LYS A 47 -13.98 10.08 -10.02
N ILE A 48 -13.36 8.93 -10.06
CA ILE A 48 -12.55 8.46 -11.18
C ILE A 48 -13.44 7.58 -12.05
N ASP A 49 -13.58 7.91 -13.34
CA ASP A 49 -14.24 7.05 -14.32
C ASP A 49 -13.35 5.84 -14.63
N TYR A 50 -13.90 4.64 -14.56
CA TYR A 50 -13.16 3.40 -14.73
C TYR A 50 -13.97 2.29 -15.39
N THR A 51 -13.28 1.28 -15.91
CA THR A 51 -13.88 0.03 -16.38
C THR A 51 -13.40 -1.13 -15.52
N LEU A 52 -14.32 -1.87 -14.92
CA LEU A 52 -13.99 -3.08 -14.16
C LEU A 52 -13.64 -4.22 -15.12
N VAL A 53 -12.46 -4.83 -14.94
CA VAL A 53 -12.00 -5.97 -15.74
C VAL A 53 -11.42 -7.04 -14.82
N GLY A 54 -12.13 -8.17 -14.72
CA GLY A 54 -11.72 -9.34 -13.95
C GLY A 54 -11.89 -9.20 -12.44
N ARG A 55 -11.78 -10.35 -11.75
CA ARG A 55 -11.88 -10.49 -10.29
C ARG A 55 -10.62 -11.10 -9.71
N HIS A 56 -10.45 -11.04 -8.40
CA HIS A 56 -9.31 -11.65 -7.72
C HIS A 56 -9.38 -13.19 -7.76
N ALA A 57 -8.27 -13.85 -8.14
CA ALA A 57 -8.21 -15.30 -8.39
C ALA A 57 -8.19 -16.19 -7.11
N GLY A 58 -8.21 -15.60 -5.90
CA GLY A 58 -8.06 -16.36 -4.65
C GLY A 58 -6.62 -16.84 -4.41
N LYS A 59 -6.46 -17.91 -3.59
CA LYS A 59 -5.13 -18.40 -3.13
C LYS A 59 -4.47 -19.43 -4.07
N ASN A 60 -5.23 -20.15 -4.88
CA ASN A 60 -4.73 -21.26 -5.70
C ASN A 60 -3.77 -20.75 -6.79
N LYS A 61 -2.55 -21.32 -6.87
CA LYS A 61 -1.52 -20.94 -7.85
C LYS A 61 -1.95 -21.16 -9.30
N VAL A 62 -2.66 -22.26 -9.57
CA VAL A 62 -3.18 -22.57 -10.93
C VAL A 62 -4.22 -21.52 -11.34
N ASN A 63 -5.15 -21.20 -10.44
CA ASN A 63 -6.15 -20.17 -10.68
C ASN A 63 -5.51 -18.79 -10.88
N LYS A 64 -4.43 -18.47 -10.15
CA LYS A 64 -3.67 -17.22 -10.35
C LYS A 64 -3.05 -17.14 -11.74
N LEU A 65 -2.45 -18.25 -12.21
CA LEU A 65 -1.84 -18.29 -13.55
C LEU A 65 -2.90 -18.20 -14.65
N PHE A 66 -3.99 -18.96 -14.52
CA PHE A 66 -5.12 -18.88 -15.47
C PHE A 66 -5.71 -17.47 -15.49
N ASN A 67 -5.96 -16.88 -14.33
CA ASN A 67 -6.52 -15.53 -14.24
C ASN A 67 -5.57 -14.45 -14.77
N LEU A 68 -4.23 -14.66 -14.68
CA LEU A 68 -3.25 -13.78 -15.32
C LEU A 68 -3.51 -13.68 -16.82
N PHE A 69 -3.57 -14.81 -17.53
CA PHE A 69 -3.79 -14.81 -18.98
C PHE A 69 -5.21 -14.39 -19.35
N TYR A 70 -6.22 -14.87 -18.62
CA TYR A 70 -7.62 -14.52 -18.85
C TYR A 70 -7.87 -13.01 -18.71
N ARG A 71 -7.41 -12.38 -17.61
CA ARG A 71 -7.57 -10.94 -17.43
C ARG A 71 -6.76 -10.15 -18.45
N SER A 72 -5.55 -10.60 -18.80
CA SER A 72 -4.74 -9.95 -19.84
C SER A 72 -5.46 -9.98 -21.20
N PHE A 73 -6.10 -11.09 -21.52
CA PHE A 73 -6.91 -11.23 -22.73
C PHE A 73 -8.12 -10.29 -22.71
N LEU A 74 -8.87 -10.24 -21.60
CA LEU A 74 -10.02 -9.33 -21.46
C LEU A 74 -9.60 -7.85 -21.60
N LEU A 75 -8.49 -7.44 -20.99
CA LEU A 75 -7.93 -6.10 -21.11
C LEU A 75 -7.57 -5.79 -22.57
N THR A 76 -6.95 -6.74 -23.26
CA THR A 76 -6.59 -6.59 -24.68
C THR A 76 -7.83 -6.45 -25.56
N LEU A 77 -8.86 -7.29 -25.34
CA LEU A 77 -10.12 -7.22 -26.07
C LEU A 77 -10.86 -5.90 -25.84
N LEU A 78 -10.94 -5.46 -24.58
CA LEU A 78 -11.58 -4.19 -24.23
C LEU A 78 -11.00 -3.04 -25.07
N LEU A 79 -9.67 -2.94 -25.10
CA LEU A 79 -9.00 -1.84 -25.79
C LEU A 79 -9.10 -1.97 -27.33
N LYS A 80 -8.97 -3.18 -27.88
CA LYS A 80 -9.09 -3.41 -29.33
C LYS A 80 -10.50 -3.21 -29.84
N ASN A 81 -11.52 -3.72 -29.16
CA ASN A 81 -12.90 -3.62 -29.58
C ASN A 81 -13.42 -2.17 -29.58
N ASN A 82 -12.86 -1.33 -28.73
CA ASN A 82 -13.17 0.11 -28.67
C ASN A 82 -12.23 0.95 -29.56
N ASN A 83 -11.35 0.34 -30.35
CA ASN A 83 -10.36 1.03 -31.21
C ASN A 83 -9.48 2.03 -30.41
N ILE A 84 -9.14 1.68 -29.15
CA ILE A 84 -8.35 2.54 -28.28
C ILE A 84 -6.86 2.27 -28.53
N ASN A 85 -6.16 3.26 -29.07
CA ASN A 85 -4.71 3.22 -29.20
C ASN A 85 -4.03 3.73 -27.95
N ILE A 86 -3.20 2.89 -27.32
CA ILE A 86 -2.48 3.19 -26.09
C ILE A 86 -1.03 3.54 -26.41
N ASP A 87 -0.62 4.76 -26.07
CA ASP A 87 0.76 5.20 -26.22
C ASP A 87 1.62 4.74 -25.02
N LEU A 88 1.07 4.85 -23.79
CA LEU A 88 1.76 4.43 -22.59
C LEU A 88 0.79 3.80 -21.57
N ALA A 89 1.12 2.59 -21.13
CA ALA A 89 0.47 1.90 -20.05
C ALA A 89 1.23 2.08 -18.73
N ILE A 90 0.51 2.37 -17.64
CA ILE A 90 1.08 2.64 -16.32
C ILE A 90 0.34 1.80 -15.28
N SER A 91 1.08 1.15 -14.38
CA SER A 91 0.49 0.47 -13.22
C SER A 91 1.50 0.31 -12.08
N HIS A 92 0.99 -0.07 -10.92
CA HIS A 92 1.81 -0.48 -9.79
C HIS A 92 1.73 -2.01 -9.65
N GLY A 93 2.75 -2.72 -10.13
CA GLY A 93 2.85 -4.17 -10.00
C GLY A 93 1.85 -5.01 -10.81
N SER A 94 1.08 -4.45 -11.76
CA SER A 94 0.08 -5.20 -12.55
C SER A 94 0.71 -6.05 -13.64
N ARG A 95 0.87 -7.35 -13.35
CA ARG A 95 1.35 -8.33 -14.33
C ARG A 95 0.39 -8.51 -15.50
N THR A 96 -0.91 -8.43 -15.25
CA THR A 96 -1.94 -8.59 -16.29
C THR A 96 -1.89 -7.47 -17.32
N GLN A 97 -1.66 -6.23 -16.89
CA GLN A 97 -1.46 -5.12 -17.80
C GLN A 97 -0.18 -5.30 -18.62
N LEU A 98 0.94 -5.69 -17.99
CA LEU A 98 2.20 -5.91 -18.69
C LEU A 98 2.08 -6.97 -19.80
N VAL A 99 1.38 -8.07 -19.54
CA VAL A 99 1.11 -9.08 -20.58
C VAL A 99 0.25 -8.50 -21.70
N ALA A 100 -0.82 -7.76 -21.37
CA ALA A 100 -1.70 -7.14 -22.36
C ALA A 100 -0.95 -6.12 -23.23
N THR A 101 0.00 -5.34 -22.69
CA THR A 101 0.79 -4.38 -23.47
C THR A 101 1.63 -5.03 -24.58
N LYS A 102 2.08 -6.28 -24.38
CA LYS A 102 2.78 -7.02 -25.44
C LYS A 102 1.87 -7.33 -26.63
N PHE A 103 0.62 -7.73 -26.37
CA PHE A 103 -0.36 -7.97 -27.43
C PHE A 103 -0.84 -6.68 -28.13
N LEU A 104 -0.81 -5.57 -27.40
CA LEU A 104 -1.17 -4.24 -27.91
C LEU A 104 0.01 -3.51 -28.58
N LYS A 105 1.24 -4.02 -28.39
CA LYS A 105 2.49 -3.36 -28.83
C LYS A 105 2.67 -1.96 -28.23
N SER A 106 2.15 -1.73 -27.03
CA SER A 106 2.23 -0.44 -26.33
C SER A 106 3.44 -0.39 -25.39
N LYS A 107 3.99 0.81 -25.19
CA LYS A 107 4.99 1.05 -24.14
C LYS A 107 4.36 0.86 -22.75
N SER A 108 5.16 0.52 -21.75
CA SER A 108 4.70 0.37 -20.37
C SER A 108 5.72 0.85 -19.35
N ILE A 109 5.24 1.54 -18.32
CA ILE A 109 6.01 1.87 -17.11
C ILE A 109 5.36 1.19 -15.92
N LEU A 110 6.11 0.31 -15.27
CA LEU A 110 5.68 -0.38 -14.06
C LEU A 110 6.29 0.29 -12.84
N MET A 111 5.46 0.82 -11.94
CA MET A 111 5.90 1.32 -10.65
C MET A 111 6.09 0.17 -9.67
N LEU A 112 7.20 0.20 -8.93
CA LEU A 112 7.56 -0.81 -7.93
C LEU A 112 8.17 -0.13 -6.69
N ASP A 113 7.77 -0.56 -5.52
CA ASP A 113 8.27 -0.13 -4.21
C ASP A 113 8.67 -1.29 -3.29
N TYR A 114 8.64 -2.51 -3.82
CA TYR A 114 9.05 -3.73 -3.16
C TYR A 114 9.92 -4.54 -4.09
N GLU A 115 11.18 -4.67 -3.76
CA GLU A 115 12.20 -5.24 -4.64
C GLU A 115 12.19 -6.79 -4.69
N TYR A 116 11.58 -7.45 -3.70
CA TYR A 116 11.49 -8.92 -3.68
C TYR A 116 10.31 -9.44 -4.52
N THR A 117 10.29 -9.03 -5.77
CA THR A 117 9.28 -9.42 -6.76
C THR A 117 9.92 -10.21 -7.91
N GLU A 118 9.14 -10.55 -8.93
CA GLU A 118 9.63 -11.34 -10.06
C GLU A 118 10.39 -10.48 -11.09
N ALA A 119 11.61 -10.06 -10.74
CA ALA A 119 12.45 -9.19 -11.58
C ALA A 119 12.56 -9.67 -13.04
N LYS A 120 12.73 -10.98 -13.28
CA LYS A 120 12.81 -11.55 -14.65
C LYS A 120 11.56 -11.29 -15.49
N ILE A 121 10.37 -11.42 -14.88
CA ILE A 121 9.09 -11.16 -15.55
C ILE A 121 8.99 -9.68 -15.88
N PHE A 122 9.30 -8.82 -14.93
CA PHE A 122 9.21 -7.37 -15.12
C PHE A 122 10.24 -6.86 -16.12
N ASN A 123 11.48 -7.36 -16.08
CA ASN A 123 12.49 -7.06 -17.09
C ASN A 123 12.05 -7.43 -18.51
N TYR A 124 11.35 -8.57 -18.67
CA TYR A 124 10.90 -9.03 -19.98
C TYR A 124 9.72 -8.21 -20.51
N PHE A 125 8.71 -7.97 -19.66
CA PHE A 125 7.44 -7.39 -20.12
C PHE A 125 7.41 -5.87 -20.05
N ALA A 126 8.02 -5.23 -19.04
CA ALA A 126 7.97 -3.77 -18.91
C ALA A 126 8.95 -3.08 -19.87
N THR A 127 8.54 -1.92 -20.41
CA THR A 127 9.45 -1.03 -21.14
C THR A 127 10.40 -0.35 -20.16
N LYS A 128 9.87 0.22 -19.08
CA LYS A 128 10.63 0.83 -17.99
C LYS A 128 10.03 0.43 -16.63
N LEU A 129 10.88 0.50 -15.60
CA LEU A 129 10.55 0.24 -14.19
C LEU A 129 10.76 1.53 -13.42
N LEU A 130 9.71 2.07 -12.81
CA LEU A 130 9.79 3.29 -12.01
C LEU A 130 9.94 2.92 -10.53
N ILE A 131 11.11 3.22 -9.96
CA ILE A 131 11.51 2.76 -8.62
C ILE A 131 11.98 3.94 -7.78
N PRO A 132 11.65 4.01 -6.46
CA PRO A 132 12.15 5.05 -5.57
C PRO A 132 13.68 5.15 -5.57
N ILE A 133 14.21 6.37 -5.52
CA ILE A 133 15.66 6.61 -5.51
C ILE A 133 16.35 5.99 -4.30
N TYR A 134 15.61 5.83 -3.20
CA TYR A 134 16.13 5.28 -1.95
C TYR A 134 16.60 3.83 -2.06
N ILE A 135 15.96 3.01 -2.91
CA ILE A 135 16.36 1.59 -3.08
C ILE A 135 17.70 1.54 -3.85
N PRO A 136 18.81 1.05 -3.27
CA PRO A 136 20.12 1.04 -3.92
C PRO A 136 20.16 0.22 -5.22
N ASN A 137 20.90 0.69 -6.21
CA ASN A 137 21.12 -0.03 -7.46
C ASN A 137 21.69 -1.44 -7.22
N GLN A 138 22.68 -1.54 -6.34
CA GLN A 138 23.30 -2.82 -6.00
C GLN A 138 22.28 -3.86 -5.48
N ARG A 139 21.28 -3.41 -4.70
CA ARG A 139 20.22 -4.31 -4.20
C ARG A 139 19.31 -4.77 -5.34
N LEU A 140 19.00 -3.90 -6.28
CA LEU A 140 18.21 -4.25 -7.47
C LEU A 140 18.98 -5.22 -8.39
N GLU A 141 20.27 -4.98 -8.65
CA GLU A 141 21.13 -5.86 -9.44
C GLU A 141 21.22 -7.26 -8.83
N ASN A 142 21.46 -7.34 -7.51
CA ASN A 142 21.53 -8.60 -6.78
C ASN A 142 20.21 -9.41 -6.86
N LEU A 143 19.09 -8.74 -7.07
CA LEU A 143 17.78 -9.36 -7.25
C LEU A 143 17.42 -9.61 -8.72
N GLY A 144 18.35 -9.29 -9.64
CA GLY A 144 18.24 -9.57 -11.07
C GLY A 144 17.44 -8.53 -11.87
N PHE A 145 17.27 -7.31 -11.35
CA PHE A 145 16.69 -6.21 -12.13
C PHE A 145 17.69 -5.71 -13.17
N ASN A 146 17.18 -5.41 -14.38
CA ASN A 146 17.97 -4.74 -15.42
C ASN A 146 17.94 -3.24 -15.19
N LEU A 147 19.07 -2.66 -14.77
CA LEU A 147 19.17 -1.22 -14.45
C LEU A 147 18.96 -0.32 -15.67
N ASP A 148 19.22 -0.76 -16.89
CA ASP A 148 18.93 0.03 -18.10
C ASP A 148 17.44 0.34 -18.27
N LYS A 149 16.58 -0.46 -17.66
CA LYS A 149 15.13 -0.26 -17.63
C LYS A 149 14.66 0.54 -16.45
N VAL A 150 15.49 0.75 -15.43
CA VAL A 150 15.10 1.44 -14.20
C VAL A 150 15.19 2.95 -14.39
N ILE A 151 14.09 3.61 -14.09
CA ILE A 151 14.01 5.06 -13.92
C ILE A 151 13.67 5.37 -12.47
N ARG A 152 14.17 6.49 -11.96
CA ARG A 152 14.10 6.82 -10.55
C ARG A 152 13.19 8.00 -10.28
N TYR A 153 12.48 7.98 -9.13
CA TYR A 153 11.78 9.15 -8.62
C TYR A 153 12.22 9.44 -7.18
N ASN A 154 12.21 10.70 -6.82
CA ASN A 154 12.72 11.18 -5.55
C ASN A 154 11.62 11.30 -4.50
N GLY A 155 11.26 10.19 -3.88
CA GLY A 155 10.24 10.16 -2.83
C GLY A 155 9.75 8.74 -2.52
N PHE A 156 8.84 8.66 -1.57
CA PHE A 156 7.98 7.48 -1.36
C PHE A 156 6.74 7.61 -2.23
N LYS A 157 6.19 6.49 -2.71
CA LYS A 157 4.92 6.54 -3.48
C LYS A 157 3.76 7.11 -2.66
N GLU A 158 3.82 6.94 -1.36
CA GLU A 158 2.83 7.44 -0.41
C GLU A 158 2.79 8.98 -0.41
N GLU A 159 3.89 9.66 -0.72
CA GLU A 159 3.94 11.11 -0.83
C GLU A 159 3.04 11.67 -1.93
N LEU A 160 2.74 10.90 -2.97
CA LEU A 160 1.86 11.31 -4.05
C LEU A 160 0.48 11.76 -3.55
N TYR A 161 -0.02 11.14 -2.48
CA TYR A 161 -1.31 11.49 -1.90
C TYR A 161 -1.22 12.08 -0.49
N LEU A 162 -0.13 11.87 0.23
CA LEU A 162 0.10 12.48 1.54
C LEU A 162 0.38 13.98 1.45
N ASN A 163 0.89 14.47 0.33
CA ASN A 163 1.09 15.90 0.09
C ASN A 163 -0.19 16.73 0.19
N GLU A 164 -1.34 16.18 -0.17
CA GLU A 164 -2.65 16.83 -0.06
C GLU A 164 -3.36 16.52 1.28
N PHE A 165 -2.75 15.70 2.14
CA PHE A 165 -3.36 15.32 3.42
C PHE A 165 -3.47 16.50 4.38
N LYS A 166 -4.66 16.71 4.91
CA LYS A 166 -4.98 17.71 5.94
C LYS A 166 -5.50 17.01 7.18
N PRO A 167 -4.81 17.11 8.32
CA PRO A 167 -5.26 16.48 9.56
C PRO A 167 -6.59 17.06 10.05
N ASP A 168 -7.50 16.17 10.42
CA ASP A 168 -8.68 16.53 11.22
C ASP A 168 -8.33 16.39 12.72
N LEU A 169 -8.11 17.51 13.39
CA LEU A 169 -7.74 17.53 14.81
C LEU A 169 -8.87 17.03 15.72
N ASN A 170 -10.12 17.01 15.25
CA ASN A 170 -11.26 16.49 16.01
C ASN A 170 -11.50 14.99 15.80
N PHE A 171 -10.67 14.31 14.99
CA PHE A 171 -10.89 12.92 14.60
C PHE A 171 -10.88 11.96 15.79
N ARG A 172 -10.03 12.19 16.80
CA ARG A 172 -10.00 11.39 18.05
C ARG A 172 -11.33 11.42 18.79
N ASN A 173 -11.95 12.61 18.89
CA ASN A 173 -13.27 12.78 19.53
C ASN A 173 -14.36 12.03 18.76
N GLN A 174 -14.31 12.03 17.42
CA GLN A 174 -15.23 11.26 16.57
C GLN A 174 -15.12 9.75 16.80
N LEU A 175 -13.93 9.27 17.20
CA LEU A 175 -13.69 7.87 17.57
C LEU A 175 -14.08 7.55 19.02
N GLY A 176 -14.47 8.54 19.81
CA GLY A 176 -14.72 8.40 21.25
C GLY A 176 -13.44 8.09 22.05
N ILE A 177 -12.29 8.64 21.60
CA ILE A 177 -11.00 8.50 22.27
C ILE A 177 -10.74 9.75 23.11
N GLY A 178 -10.62 9.56 24.41
CA GLY A 178 -10.37 10.64 25.37
C GLY A 178 -8.98 11.27 25.23
N ASP A 179 -8.86 12.52 25.73
CA ASP A 179 -7.61 13.27 25.60
C ASP A 179 -6.43 12.64 26.36
N LYS A 180 -6.70 11.88 27.39
CA LYS A 180 -5.66 11.20 28.20
C LYS A 180 -5.36 9.78 27.71
N GLU A 181 -6.18 9.22 26.84
CA GLU A 181 -6.00 7.87 26.33
C GLU A 181 -4.92 7.83 25.24
N ILE A 182 -4.19 6.74 25.20
CA ILE A 182 -3.19 6.43 24.18
C ILE A 182 -3.87 5.58 23.11
N LEU A 183 -3.95 6.09 21.88
CA LEU A 183 -4.55 5.39 20.76
C LEU A 183 -3.51 4.54 20.02
N VAL A 184 -3.69 3.23 20.08
CA VAL A 184 -2.89 2.24 19.35
C VAL A 184 -3.72 1.68 18.20
N VAL A 185 -3.22 1.79 16.98
CA VAL A 185 -3.86 1.22 15.79
C VAL A 185 -3.07 -0.01 15.35
N ILE A 186 -3.77 -1.15 15.27
CA ILE A 186 -3.14 -2.44 14.95
C ILE A 186 -3.77 -3.01 13.68
N ARG A 187 -2.93 -3.31 12.67
CA ARG A 187 -3.34 -4.05 11.49
C ARG A 187 -2.70 -5.44 11.50
N PRO A 188 -3.51 -6.51 11.54
CA PRO A 188 -3.00 -7.87 11.49
C PRO A 188 -2.14 -8.14 10.26
N PRO A 189 -1.17 -9.06 10.34
CA PRO A 189 -0.47 -9.55 9.18
C PRO A 189 -1.44 -10.22 8.21
N SER A 190 -1.11 -10.19 6.91
CA SER A 190 -1.97 -10.81 5.89
C SER A 190 -1.90 -12.33 5.98
N MET A 191 -2.92 -12.97 6.55
CA MET A 191 -3.03 -14.44 6.66
C MET A 191 -3.29 -15.13 5.32
N THR A 192 -3.49 -14.36 4.25
CA THR A 192 -3.74 -14.87 2.90
C THR A 192 -2.61 -14.62 1.92
N ALA A 193 -1.54 -13.94 2.34
CA ALA A 193 -0.39 -13.64 1.50
C ALA A 193 0.52 -14.86 1.31
N ASN A 194 1.29 -14.87 0.22
CA ASN A 194 2.24 -15.94 -0.07
C ASN A 194 3.44 -15.96 0.92
N TYR A 195 3.66 -14.87 1.66
CA TYR A 195 4.70 -14.70 2.69
C TYR A 195 4.15 -14.83 4.11
N HIS A 196 2.94 -15.41 4.26
CA HIS A 196 2.34 -15.65 5.56
C HIS A 196 3.21 -16.60 6.39
N ASP A 197 3.46 -16.22 7.65
CA ASP A 197 4.27 -16.96 8.60
C ASP A 197 3.58 -16.95 9.98
N ALA A 198 3.54 -18.11 10.63
CA ALA A 198 3.01 -18.28 11.98
C ALA A 198 3.73 -17.40 13.03
N LYS A 199 5.00 -17.03 12.79
CA LYS A 199 5.74 -16.10 13.65
C LYS A 199 5.05 -14.75 13.75
N SER A 200 4.52 -14.21 12.63
CA SER A 200 3.81 -12.91 12.62
C SER A 200 2.47 -12.98 13.35
N GLU A 201 1.79 -14.12 13.36
CA GLU A 201 0.59 -14.35 14.17
C GLU A 201 0.89 -14.33 15.66
N ASN A 202 1.96 -15.03 16.07
CA ASN A 202 2.41 -15.04 17.46
C ASN A 202 2.83 -13.65 17.96
N LEU A 203 3.53 -12.88 17.11
CA LEU A 203 3.88 -11.49 17.43
C LEU A 203 2.63 -10.63 17.59
N LEU A 204 1.63 -10.78 16.72
CA LEU A 204 0.36 -10.07 16.85
C LEU A 204 -0.30 -10.35 18.19
N LEU A 205 -0.45 -11.63 18.57
CA LEU A 205 -1.06 -12.01 19.86
C LEU A 205 -0.26 -11.48 21.05
N SER A 206 1.06 -11.52 20.95
CA SER A 206 1.94 -10.97 22.00
C SER A 206 1.78 -9.45 22.15
N VAL A 207 1.63 -8.73 21.03
CA VAL A 207 1.35 -7.29 21.00
C VAL A 207 -0.01 -6.98 21.63
N LEU A 208 -1.06 -7.72 21.28
CA LEU A 208 -2.39 -7.55 21.86
C LEU A 208 -2.37 -7.80 23.38
N ASN A 209 -1.70 -8.88 23.81
CA ASN A 209 -1.53 -9.19 25.23
C ASN A 209 -0.67 -8.16 26.00
N TYR A 210 0.26 -7.50 25.32
CA TYR A 210 1.04 -6.43 25.91
C TYR A 210 0.18 -5.20 26.20
N PHE A 211 -0.53 -4.72 25.17
CA PHE A 211 -1.36 -3.51 25.29
C PHE A 211 -2.61 -3.69 26.14
N SER A 212 -3.15 -4.90 26.25
CA SER A 212 -4.32 -5.18 27.08
C SER A 212 -4.07 -4.90 28.57
N LYS A 213 -2.81 -4.84 29.02
CA LYS A 213 -2.42 -4.57 30.42
C LYS A 213 -2.52 -3.08 30.81
N PHE A 214 -2.62 -2.17 29.85
CA PHE A 214 -2.64 -0.73 30.10
C PHE A 214 -4.09 -0.23 30.11
N LYS A 215 -4.51 0.44 31.18
CA LYS A 215 -5.88 0.93 31.36
C LYS A 215 -6.18 2.19 30.55
N ASP A 216 -5.16 2.97 30.27
CA ASP A 216 -5.19 4.24 29.52
C ASP A 216 -4.91 4.06 28.03
N VAL A 217 -4.78 2.82 27.56
CA VAL A 217 -4.57 2.49 26.16
C VAL A 217 -5.86 2.00 25.50
N VAL A 218 -6.19 2.54 24.34
CA VAL A 218 -7.24 2.02 23.45
C VAL A 218 -6.60 1.45 22.20
N CYS A 219 -6.76 0.13 21.99
CA CYS A 219 -6.31 -0.56 20.79
C CYS A 219 -7.43 -0.73 19.79
N LEU A 220 -7.31 -0.11 18.61
CA LEU A 220 -8.22 -0.33 17.49
C LEU A 220 -7.59 -1.29 16.48
N ILE A 221 -8.27 -2.42 16.25
CA ILE A 221 -7.83 -3.45 15.29
C ILE A 221 -8.53 -3.20 13.95
N ILE A 222 -7.72 -3.05 12.89
CA ILE A 222 -8.19 -2.89 11.51
C ILE A 222 -7.96 -4.20 10.75
N ASN A 223 -8.92 -5.09 10.75
CA ASN A 223 -8.84 -6.30 9.95
C ASN A 223 -9.30 -6.05 8.50
N ARG A 224 -8.66 -6.73 7.53
CA ARG A 224 -9.05 -6.69 6.11
C ARG A 224 -10.00 -7.79 5.73
N THR A 225 -9.92 -8.90 6.45
CA THR A 225 -10.64 -10.12 6.13
C THR A 225 -11.32 -10.72 7.36
N VAL A 226 -12.40 -11.46 7.12
CA VAL A 226 -13.06 -12.23 8.17
C VAL A 226 -12.13 -13.28 8.79
N ILE A 227 -11.13 -13.75 8.04
CA ILE A 227 -10.15 -14.74 8.52
C ILE A 227 -9.28 -14.13 9.61
N GLU A 228 -8.75 -12.91 9.40
CA GLU A 228 -7.95 -12.17 10.39
C GLU A 228 -8.78 -11.92 11.66
N ARG A 229 -10.03 -11.50 11.51
CA ARG A 229 -10.96 -11.29 12.64
C ARG A 229 -11.18 -12.57 13.44
N LYS A 230 -11.59 -13.65 12.78
CA LYS A 230 -11.82 -14.94 13.44
C LYS A 230 -10.59 -15.50 14.13
N PHE A 231 -9.39 -15.27 13.57
CA PHE A 231 -8.15 -15.66 14.22
C PHE A 231 -7.98 -14.97 15.57
N ILE A 232 -8.16 -13.64 15.61
CA ILE A 232 -8.03 -12.87 16.85
C ILE A 232 -9.13 -13.26 17.85
N GLU A 233 -10.38 -13.37 17.44
CA GLU A 233 -11.49 -13.75 18.31
C GLU A 233 -11.31 -15.15 18.97
N ARG A 234 -10.62 -16.06 18.29
CA ARG A 234 -10.34 -17.42 18.81
C ARG A 234 -9.14 -17.47 19.76
N ASN A 235 -8.14 -16.58 19.57
CA ASN A 235 -6.86 -16.69 20.24
C ASN A 235 -6.60 -15.56 21.25
N PHE A 236 -7.48 -14.54 21.32
CA PHE A 236 -7.38 -13.43 22.23
C PHE A 236 -8.73 -13.14 22.90
N ASN A 237 -8.71 -12.99 24.23
CA ASN A 237 -9.93 -12.78 25.01
C ASN A 237 -10.37 -11.32 24.98
N LEU A 238 -11.14 -10.93 23.98
CA LEU A 238 -11.69 -9.58 23.81
C LEU A 238 -12.69 -9.19 24.91
N ILE A 239 -13.40 -10.15 25.50
CA ILE A 239 -14.43 -9.89 26.54
C ILE A 239 -13.78 -9.32 27.78
N ASN A 240 -12.65 -9.87 28.19
CA ASN A 240 -11.91 -9.42 29.39
C ASN A 240 -11.00 -8.20 29.10
N ASN A 241 -10.75 -7.88 27.83
CA ASN A 241 -9.84 -6.82 27.41
C ASN A 241 -10.61 -5.74 26.58
N LYS A 242 -11.52 -5.04 27.26
CA LYS A 242 -12.42 -4.05 26.61
C LYS A 242 -11.71 -2.88 25.93
N ASN A 243 -10.46 -2.61 26.30
CA ASN A 243 -9.61 -1.60 25.69
C ASN A 243 -9.05 -2.05 24.32
N VAL A 244 -9.21 -3.33 23.93
CA VAL A 244 -8.83 -3.89 22.63
C VAL A 244 -10.12 -4.22 21.87
N ARG A 245 -10.36 -3.54 20.75
CA ARG A 245 -11.60 -3.70 19.99
C ARG A 245 -11.37 -3.57 18.48
N PHE A 246 -12.24 -4.20 17.71
CA PHE A 246 -12.25 -4.01 16.26
C PHE A 246 -12.84 -2.66 15.87
N LEU A 247 -12.31 -2.10 14.80
CA LEU A 247 -12.92 -0.97 14.13
C LEU A 247 -14.06 -1.49 13.25
N GLU A 248 -15.31 -1.21 13.65
CA GLU A 248 -16.51 -1.77 12.98
C GLU A 248 -16.94 -0.96 11.75
N LYS A 249 -16.58 0.32 11.69
CA LYS A 249 -16.98 1.21 10.60
C LYS A 249 -15.81 1.49 9.67
N SER A 250 -16.09 1.61 8.38
CA SER A 250 -15.12 2.17 7.44
C SER A 250 -14.87 3.63 7.78
N ILE A 251 -13.61 4.01 7.91
CA ILE A 251 -13.18 5.37 8.22
C ILE A 251 -11.98 5.75 7.36
N ASN A 252 -11.66 7.04 7.31
CA ASN A 252 -10.46 7.50 6.64
C ASN A 252 -9.21 6.98 7.32
N GLY A 253 -8.48 6.10 6.63
CA GLY A 253 -7.28 5.42 7.17
C GLY A 253 -6.15 6.40 7.51
N LEU A 254 -5.93 7.43 6.71
CA LEU A 254 -4.88 8.43 6.96
C LEU A 254 -5.19 9.27 8.19
N GLN A 255 -6.47 9.67 8.38
CA GLN A 255 -6.91 10.37 9.58
C GLN A 255 -6.70 9.50 10.82
N LEU A 256 -7.05 8.21 10.72
CA LEU A 256 -6.84 7.27 11.83
C LEU A 256 -5.35 7.12 12.18
N LEU A 257 -4.49 6.96 11.19
CA LEU A 257 -3.04 6.85 11.40
C LEU A 257 -2.44 8.13 11.98
N TYR A 258 -2.89 9.28 11.51
CA TYR A 258 -2.46 10.56 12.08
C TYR A 258 -2.97 10.75 13.51
N ALA A 259 -4.20 10.35 13.82
CA ALA A 259 -4.78 10.45 15.16
C ALA A 259 -4.14 9.46 16.15
N ALA A 260 -3.59 8.33 15.68
CA ALA A 260 -2.97 7.31 16.52
C ALA A 260 -1.67 7.79 17.15
N ASP A 261 -1.41 7.42 18.39
CA ASP A 261 -0.11 7.63 19.04
C ASP A 261 0.89 6.56 18.58
N ILE A 262 0.41 5.32 18.42
CA ILE A 262 1.19 4.17 17.98
C ILE A 262 0.47 3.45 16.86
N ALA A 263 1.21 3.08 15.81
CA ALA A 263 0.73 2.22 14.72
C ALA A 263 1.56 0.94 14.65
N ILE A 264 0.88 -0.21 14.60
CA ILE A 264 1.53 -1.53 14.50
C ILE A 264 0.91 -2.31 13.34
N SER A 265 1.75 -2.79 12.42
CA SER A 265 1.24 -3.48 11.26
C SER A 265 2.14 -4.63 10.80
N GLY A 266 1.52 -5.63 10.19
CA GLY A 266 2.22 -6.72 9.50
C GLY A 266 2.83 -6.33 8.16
N GLY A 267 3.18 -5.06 7.96
CA GLY A 267 3.95 -4.55 6.82
C GLY A 267 3.15 -3.79 5.77
N GLY A 268 3.87 -3.29 4.77
CA GLY A 268 3.32 -2.64 3.60
C GLY A 268 3.02 -1.14 3.76
N THR A 269 2.11 -0.66 2.94
CA THR A 269 1.75 0.76 2.79
C THR A 269 1.39 1.43 4.12
N MET A 270 0.63 0.75 5.00
CA MET A 270 0.22 1.35 6.29
C MET A 270 1.40 1.72 7.19
N ASN A 271 2.47 0.90 7.22
CA ASN A 271 3.67 1.24 8.00
C ASN A 271 4.31 2.52 7.48
N ARG A 272 4.44 2.65 6.16
CA ARG A 272 5.03 3.84 5.54
C ARG A 272 4.14 5.07 5.71
N GLU A 273 2.83 4.95 5.51
CA GLU A 273 1.87 6.02 5.77
C GLU A 273 1.98 6.54 7.21
N ALA A 274 1.95 5.64 8.20
CA ALA A 274 2.05 6.01 9.61
C ALA A 274 3.40 6.67 9.94
N ALA A 275 4.51 6.08 9.48
CA ALA A 275 5.86 6.60 9.69
C ALA A 275 6.06 7.99 9.06
N LEU A 276 5.55 8.20 7.85
CA LEU A 276 5.62 9.46 7.13
C LEU A 276 4.74 10.54 7.76
N LEU A 277 3.58 10.17 8.34
CA LEU A 277 2.71 11.07 9.09
C LEU A 277 3.25 11.38 10.50
N GLY A 278 4.36 10.79 10.92
CA GLY A 278 5.01 11.04 12.21
C GLY A 278 4.40 10.26 13.38
N THR A 279 3.61 9.24 13.10
CA THR A 279 3.10 8.32 14.12
C THR A 279 4.19 7.34 14.53
N GLU A 280 4.31 7.02 15.83
CA GLU A 280 5.26 6.01 16.31
C GLU A 280 4.91 4.66 15.69
N THR A 281 5.78 4.14 14.82
CA THR A 281 5.43 3.02 13.96
C THR A 281 6.27 1.80 14.24
N TYR A 282 5.60 0.66 14.40
CA TYR A 282 6.23 -0.65 14.61
C TYR A 282 5.75 -1.66 13.57
N SER A 283 6.68 -2.44 13.03
CA SER A 283 6.40 -3.49 12.06
C SER A 283 6.55 -4.88 12.69
N ILE A 284 5.50 -5.69 12.62
CA ILE A 284 5.53 -7.12 12.98
C ILE A 284 5.65 -8.00 11.72
N PHE A 285 6.19 -7.44 10.62
CA PHE A 285 6.39 -8.16 9.38
C PHE A 285 7.58 -9.12 9.48
N THR A 286 7.36 -10.40 9.20
CA THR A 286 8.36 -11.47 9.32
C THR A 286 8.92 -11.94 7.98
N GLY A 287 8.42 -11.43 6.86
CA GLY A 287 8.93 -11.73 5.53
C GLY A 287 10.22 -10.97 5.19
N LYS A 288 10.63 -11.04 3.92
CA LYS A 288 11.78 -10.26 3.42
C LYS A 288 11.48 -8.77 3.52
N ARG A 289 12.27 -8.06 4.32
CA ARG A 289 12.07 -6.63 4.59
C ARG A 289 12.23 -5.80 3.33
N PRO A 290 11.25 -4.92 3.01
CA PRO A 290 11.43 -3.93 1.95
C PRO A 290 12.54 -2.94 2.33
N TYR A 291 13.39 -2.55 1.38
CA TYR A 291 14.43 -1.57 1.68
C TYR A 291 13.84 -0.23 2.17
N LEU A 292 12.70 0.17 1.64
CA LEU A 292 12.03 1.40 2.09
C LEU A 292 11.65 1.37 3.58
N ASP A 293 11.30 0.19 4.12
CA ASP A 293 11.01 0.04 5.55
C ASP A 293 12.31 0.05 6.37
N GLU A 294 13.41 -0.54 5.85
CA GLU A 294 14.76 -0.44 6.44
C GLU A 294 15.24 1.02 6.45
N TYR A 295 15.05 1.75 5.36
CA TYR A 295 15.38 3.17 5.26
C TYR A 295 14.58 4.02 6.26
N LEU A 296 13.29 3.75 6.46
CA LEU A 296 12.49 4.42 7.50
C LEU A 296 12.98 4.06 8.92
N GLN A 297 13.52 2.86 9.13
CA GLN A 297 14.18 2.51 10.40
C GLN A 297 15.47 3.31 10.61
N GLU A 298 16.30 3.46 9.59
CA GLU A 298 17.52 4.30 9.63
C GLU A 298 17.19 5.76 9.98
N LEU A 299 16.05 6.27 9.46
CA LEU A 299 15.54 7.60 9.79
C LEU A 299 14.88 7.68 11.18
N GLY A 300 14.83 6.59 11.94
CA GLY A 300 14.20 6.51 13.27
C GLY A 300 12.68 6.60 13.24
N ARG A 301 12.03 6.41 12.08
CA ARG A 301 10.58 6.56 11.88
C ARG A 301 9.80 5.25 11.97
N LEU A 302 10.49 4.12 11.88
CA LEU A 302 9.91 2.78 11.95
C LEU A 302 10.82 1.88 12.79
N ARG A 303 10.26 0.95 13.56
CA ARG A 303 10.99 -0.09 14.27
C ARG A 303 10.40 -1.46 13.99
N PHE A 304 11.26 -2.46 13.80
CA PHE A 304 10.83 -3.85 13.66
C PHE A 304 10.70 -4.51 15.03
N ILE A 305 9.62 -5.27 15.18
CA ILE A 305 9.38 -6.16 16.31
C ILE A 305 9.62 -7.59 15.82
N GLU A 306 10.65 -8.24 16.34
CA GLU A 306 11.05 -9.60 15.96
C GLU A 306 10.90 -10.61 17.10
N SER A 307 10.78 -10.09 18.32
CA SER A 307 10.75 -10.87 19.56
C SER A 307 9.83 -10.24 20.60
N GLN A 308 9.58 -10.98 21.68
CA GLN A 308 8.83 -10.45 22.83
C GLN A 308 9.62 -9.35 23.56
N ASP A 309 10.96 -9.38 23.52
CA ASP A 309 11.76 -8.34 24.15
C ASP A 309 11.67 -7.01 23.39
N ASP A 310 11.46 -7.05 22.10
CA ASP A 310 11.22 -5.81 21.32
C ASP A 310 9.86 -5.20 21.65
N ILE A 311 8.85 -6.03 21.96
CA ILE A 311 7.54 -5.55 22.40
C ILE A 311 7.65 -4.75 23.71
N LYS A 312 8.49 -5.17 24.64
CA LYS A 312 8.73 -4.45 25.91
C LYS A 312 9.41 -3.08 25.71
N LYS A 313 10.06 -2.87 24.57
CA LYS A 313 10.71 -1.60 24.19
C LYS A 313 9.76 -0.61 23.51
N ILE A 314 8.51 -1.01 23.25
CA ILE A 314 7.51 -0.11 22.67
C ILE A 314 7.27 1.04 23.66
N LYS A 315 7.41 2.25 23.17
CA LYS A 315 7.13 3.46 23.94
C LYS A 315 5.61 3.67 24.01
N VAL A 316 5.02 3.32 25.15
CA VAL A 316 3.58 3.50 25.40
C VAL A 316 3.37 4.89 25.99
N GLU A 317 3.36 5.87 25.13
CA GLU A 317 3.20 7.28 25.51
C GLU A 317 2.36 8.02 24.48
N LYS A 318 1.63 9.03 24.94
CA LYS A 318 0.87 9.91 24.06
C LYS A 318 1.83 10.83 23.31
N LYS A 319 1.61 10.99 22.01
CA LYS A 319 2.34 11.95 21.17
C LYS A 319 1.56 13.25 21.04
N GLU A 320 2.06 14.32 21.64
CA GLU A 320 1.48 15.65 21.52
C GLU A 320 1.75 16.29 20.16
N LEU A 321 2.94 16.10 19.62
CA LEU A 321 3.36 16.67 18.33
C LEU A 321 3.77 15.58 17.35
N LYS A 322 3.24 15.67 16.12
CA LYS A 322 3.61 14.81 15.00
C LYS A 322 4.68 15.49 14.13
N CYS A 323 5.81 14.83 14.00
CA CYS A 323 6.84 15.25 13.05
C CYS A 323 6.58 14.61 11.69
N ILE A 324 5.74 15.25 10.87
CA ILE A 324 5.48 14.79 9.50
C ILE A 324 6.79 14.81 8.70
N TYR A 325 6.97 13.81 7.84
CA TYR A 325 8.12 13.74 6.94
C TYR A 325 8.09 14.93 5.96
N PRO A 326 9.23 15.54 5.65
CA PRO A 326 9.29 16.62 4.67
C PRO A 326 9.07 16.07 3.25
N PHE A 327 7.82 16.08 2.79
CA PHE A 327 7.44 15.53 1.49
C PHE A 327 8.04 16.33 0.31
N ASN A 328 8.37 15.61 -0.76
CA ASN A 328 8.62 16.22 -2.06
C ASN A 328 7.28 16.74 -2.64
N LYS A 329 7.06 18.05 -2.53
CA LYS A 329 5.80 18.69 -2.96
C LYS A 329 5.57 18.62 -4.47
N ASP A 330 6.63 18.49 -5.25
CA ASP A 330 6.59 18.44 -6.71
C ASP A 330 6.52 17.02 -7.26
N LEU A 331 6.51 16.00 -6.41
CA LEU A 331 6.60 14.59 -6.82
C LEU A 331 5.53 14.19 -7.85
N VAL A 332 4.29 14.69 -7.70
CA VAL A 332 3.20 14.42 -8.67
C VAL A 332 3.57 14.99 -10.05
N ASN A 333 4.09 16.22 -10.09
CA ASN A 333 4.51 16.87 -11.33
C ASN A 333 5.70 16.13 -11.95
N GLU A 334 6.73 15.81 -11.16
CA GLU A 334 7.94 15.10 -11.60
C GLU A 334 7.58 13.75 -12.26
N ILE A 335 6.75 12.94 -11.59
CA ILE A 335 6.32 11.64 -12.12
C ILE A 335 5.43 11.80 -13.36
N THR A 336 4.54 12.80 -13.37
CA THR A 336 3.69 13.07 -14.53
C THR A 336 4.52 13.49 -15.74
N GLU A 337 5.50 14.39 -15.58
CA GLU A 337 6.45 14.76 -16.62
C GLU A 337 7.24 13.55 -17.14
N LEU A 338 7.71 12.72 -16.22
CA LEU A 338 8.41 11.49 -16.59
C LEU A 338 7.54 10.59 -17.49
N PHE A 339 6.25 10.43 -17.20
CA PHE A 339 5.33 9.67 -18.04
C PHE A 339 5.12 10.33 -19.39
N ILE A 340 4.94 11.66 -19.45
CA ILE A 340 4.76 12.41 -20.69
C ILE A 340 6.00 12.28 -21.58
N ASN A 341 7.20 12.38 -21.03
CA ASN A 341 8.47 12.27 -21.78
C ASN A 341 8.70 10.87 -22.36
N HIS A 342 7.98 9.85 -21.88
CA HIS A 342 8.05 8.48 -22.42
C HIS A 342 6.95 8.17 -23.44
N LEU A 343 6.10 9.12 -23.82
CA LEU A 343 5.15 8.96 -24.94
C LEU A 343 5.87 8.85 -26.29
N ASN A 344 6.96 9.58 -26.45
CA ASN A 344 7.74 9.67 -27.69
C ASN A 344 8.76 8.53 -27.89
#